data_9412b19a5bb20c28535ceb5f0daa933c
#
_entry.id   9412b19a5bb20c28535ceb5f0daa933c
#
_cell.length_a   1.000
_cell.length_b   1.000
_cell.length_c   1.000
_cell.angle_alpha   90.00
_cell.angle_beta   90.00
_cell.angle_gamma   90.00
#
_symmetry.space_group_name_H-M   'P 1'
#
loop_
_entity.id
_entity.type
_entity.pdbx_description
1 polymer ?
#
loop_
_entity_poly.entity_id
_entity_poly.type
_entity_poly.pdbx_seq_one_letter_code
_entity_poly.pdbx_strand_id
1 'polypeptide(L)'
;MFAEGYIGIAGTIGVGKSTLTQDLAAALNFEAILEEVDGNPYLESFYKDMKGFGTMMQVWLLNHRFRQHREFVTRISLGKIRGVVQDRTIWEDTIFARMLNRHPEKLISDLDYNTYLDLFDNMVLRELVFPQILIYLDCRPETAMERIGLRGRVMEQTITLDYLKMLKENYEEFIAEMEGAGVRILRLSWESFIPIPEVVRLIHEYSLKPSSFTKWVRPLRKPPKMNPKTAEEAKAYAKV
;
A
#
# COMPACT_ATOMS: atom_id res chain seq x y z
N MET A 1 5.21 26.49 1.29
CA MET A 1 6.25 25.46 1.08
C MET A 1 6.01 24.40 2.12
N PHE A 2 5.97 23.12 1.71
CA PHE A 2 5.89 21.98 2.63
C PHE A 2 7.19 21.97 3.45
N ALA A 3 7.13 22.41 4.71
CA ALA A 3 8.32 22.62 5.51
C ALA A 3 8.88 21.30 6.07
N GLU A 4 7.99 20.41 6.47
CA GLU A 4 8.29 19.09 7.07
C GLU A 4 7.15 18.14 6.78
N GLY A 5 7.42 16.82 6.66
CA GLY A 5 6.32 15.88 6.60
C GLY A 5 6.55 14.54 5.91
N TYR A 6 5.44 13.84 5.74
CA TYR A 6 5.36 12.53 5.13
C TYR A 6 4.39 12.56 3.94
N ILE A 7 4.90 12.24 2.75
CA ILE A 7 4.15 12.11 1.50
C ILE A 7 4.20 10.65 1.06
N GLY A 8 3.04 10.05 0.82
CA GLY A 8 2.95 8.71 0.24
C GLY A 8 2.68 8.77 -1.26
N ILE A 9 3.30 7.87 -2.03
CA ILE A 9 3.03 7.67 -3.46
C ILE A 9 2.34 6.31 -3.63
N ALA A 10 1.08 6.33 -4.03
CA ALA A 10 0.24 5.17 -4.24
C ALA A 10 -0.01 4.90 -5.74
N GLY A 11 -0.27 3.65 -6.09
CA GLY A 11 -0.60 3.25 -7.45
C GLY A 11 -0.20 1.81 -7.76
N THR A 12 -0.71 1.28 -8.88
CA THR A 12 -0.49 -0.11 -9.29
C THR A 12 0.99 -0.39 -9.63
N ILE A 13 1.30 -1.63 -9.96
CA ILE A 13 2.65 -2.01 -10.43
C ILE A 13 2.90 -1.36 -11.80
N GLY A 14 4.13 -0.89 -12.04
CA GLY A 14 4.54 -0.35 -13.34
C GLY A 14 4.21 1.12 -13.59
N VAL A 15 3.45 1.81 -12.74
CA VAL A 15 3.02 3.20 -13.00
C VAL A 15 4.14 4.26 -12.88
N GLY A 16 5.31 3.93 -12.29
CA GLY A 16 6.44 4.86 -12.15
C GLY A 16 6.55 5.53 -10.77
N LYS A 17 6.01 4.91 -9.71
CA LYS A 17 6.09 5.42 -8.33
C LYS A 17 7.51 5.73 -7.89
N SER A 18 8.44 4.79 -8.08
CA SER A 18 9.82 4.92 -7.59
C SER A 18 10.54 6.11 -8.21
N THR A 19 10.33 6.36 -9.51
CA THR A 19 10.88 7.53 -10.21
C THR A 19 10.33 8.82 -9.62
N LEU A 20 8.99 8.91 -9.51
CA LEU A 20 8.36 10.10 -8.92
C LEU A 20 8.83 10.31 -7.47
N THR A 21 8.96 9.24 -6.69
CA THR A 21 9.43 9.31 -5.29
C THR A 21 10.80 9.94 -5.19
N GLN A 22 11.76 9.50 -6.02
CA GLN A 22 13.12 10.04 -6.03
C GLN A 22 13.15 11.51 -6.47
N ASP A 23 12.51 11.82 -7.58
CA ASP A 23 12.52 13.17 -8.17
C ASP A 23 11.81 14.18 -7.26
N LEU A 24 10.67 13.79 -6.69
CA LEU A 24 9.90 14.63 -5.78
C LEU A 24 10.63 14.84 -4.46
N ALA A 25 11.25 13.80 -3.90
CA ALA A 25 12.03 13.90 -2.68
C ALA A 25 13.21 14.89 -2.87
N ALA A 26 13.93 14.79 -3.99
CA ALA A 26 15.00 15.72 -4.32
C ALA A 26 14.48 17.16 -4.45
N ALA A 27 13.35 17.38 -5.13
CA ALA A 27 12.76 18.71 -5.29
C ALA A 27 12.29 19.35 -3.98
N LEU A 28 11.85 18.55 -3.01
CA LEU A 28 11.37 19.01 -1.70
C LEU A 28 12.47 19.05 -0.64
N ASN A 29 13.69 18.57 -0.94
CA ASN A 29 14.75 18.32 0.03
C ASN A 29 14.27 17.39 1.17
N PHE A 30 13.59 16.31 0.77
CA PHE A 30 13.12 15.20 1.60
C PHE A 30 13.95 13.95 1.30
N GLU A 31 13.79 12.92 2.13
CA GLU A 31 14.39 11.62 1.88
C GLU A 31 13.42 10.74 1.07
N ALA A 32 13.96 10.04 0.06
CA ALA A 32 13.20 9.05 -0.70
C ALA A 32 13.24 7.70 0.01
N ILE A 33 12.06 7.17 0.35
CA ILE A 33 11.91 5.82 0.89
C ILE A 33 11.35 4.93 -0.21
N LEU A 34 12.20 4.09 -0.79
CA LEU A 34 11.83 3.22 -1.90
C LEU A 34 11.30 1.87 -1.42
N GLU A 35 10.48 1.23 -2.24
CA GLU A 35 10.08 -0.16 -2.04
C GLU A 35 11.31 -1.06 -2.24
N GLU A 36 11.66 -1.83 -1.20
CA GLU A 36 12.80 -2.74 -1.23
C GLU A 36 12.39 -4.05 -1.91
N VAL A 37 12.54 -4.09 -3.23
CA VAL A 37 12.15 -5.25 -4.05
C VAL A 37 13.21 -6.34 -3.98
N ASP A 38 14.48 -5.96 -4.10
CA ASP A 38 15.60 -6.91 -4.23
C ASP A 38 15.93 -7.63 -2.91
N GLY A 39 15.56 -7.07 -1.77
CA GLY A 39 15.73 -7.66 -0.43
C GLY A 39 14.59 -8.57 0.02
N ASN A 40 13.54 -8.72 -0.80
CA ASN A 40 12.37 -9.51 -0.42
C ASN A 40 12.57 -11.01 -0.70
N PRO A 41 12.74 -11.86 0.35
CA PRO A 41 13.05 -13.27 0.17
C PRO A 41 11.89 -14.09 -0.39
N TYR A 42 10.66 -13.54 -0.37
CA TYR A 42 9.46 -14.23 -0.85
C TYR A 42 9.09 -13.90 -2.29
N LEU A 43 9.65 -12.83 -2.86
CA LEU A 43 9.14 -12.27 -4.12
C LEU A 43 9.20 -13.27 -5.29
N GLU A 44 10.33 -13.92 -5.47
CA GLU A 44 10.49 -14.91 -6.55
C GLU A 44 9.59 -16.15 -6.34
N SER A 45 9.53 -16.66 -5.10
CA SER A 45 8.68 -17.80 -4.75
C SER A 45 7.21 -17.46 -4.89
N PHE A 46 6.80 -16.24 -4.51
CA PHE A 46 5.44 -15.76 -4.65
C PHE A 46 4.99 -15.74 -6.12
N TYR A 47 5.79 -15.21 -7.04
CA TYR A 47 5.41 -15.21 -8.46
C TYR A 47 5.37 -16.61 -9.09
N LYS A 48 6.12 -17.59 -8.54
CA LYS A 48 6.06 -19.00 -8.98
C LYS A 48 4.84 -19.74 -8.40
N ASP A 49 4.48 -19.44 -7.16
CA ASP A 49 3.37 -20.08 -6.43
C ASP A 49 2.72 -19.07 -5.48
N MET A 50 1.80 -18.27 -6.04
CA MET A 50 1.10 -17.23 -5.29
C MET A 50 0.26 -17.80 -4.14
N LYS A 51 -0.26 -19.02 -4.30
CA LYS A 51 -1.10 -19.66 -3.28
C LYS A 51 -0.28 -20.19 -2.10
N GLY A 52 0.88 -20.77 -2.37
CA GLY A 52 1.76 -21.29 -1.33
C GLY A 52 2.47 -20.20 -0.53
N PHE A 53 2.77 -19.06 -1.17
CA PHE A 53 3.56 -18.00 -0.56
C PHE A 53 2.80 -16.70 -0.29
N GLY A 54 1.54 -16.58 -0.74
CA GLY A 54 0.77 -15.34 -0.66
C GLY A 54 0.64 -14.77 0.74
N THR A 55 0.25 -15.58 1.72
CA THR A 55 0.09 -15.16 3.12
C THR A 55 1.41 -14.68 3.72
N MET A 56 2.47 -15.47 3.59
CA MET A 56 3.78 -15.13 4.16
C MET A 56 4.41 -13.91 3.48
N MET A 57 4.22 -13.76 2.18
CA MET A 57 4.62 -12.58 1.43
C MET A 57 3.99 -11.30 2.00
N GLN A 58 2.67 -11.32 2.27
CA GLN A 58 1.97 -10.16 2.82
C GLN A 58 2.39 -9.87 4.28
N VAL A 59 2.61 -10.89 5.09
CA VAL A 59 3.11 -10.73 6.48
C VAL A 59 4.52 -10.14 6.48
N TRP A 60 5.40 -10.60 5.59
CA TRP A 60 6.76 -10.05 5.46
C TRP A 60 6.72 -8.58 5.04
N LEU A 61 5.93 -8.23 4.02
CA LEU A 61 5.78 -6.86 3.55
C LEU A 61 5.26 -5.93 4.65
N LEU A 62 4.22 -6.37 5.38
CA LEU A 62 3.66 -5.62 6.50
C LEU A 62 4.72 -5.33 7.57
N ASN A 63 5.47 -6.36 8.01
CA ASN A 63 6.52 -6.20 9.01
C ASN A 63 7.65 -5.30 8.52
N HIS A 64 8.08 -5.46 7.27
CA HIS A 64 9.15 -4.66 6.67
C HIS A 64 8.77 -3.17 6.62
N ARG A 65 7.58 -2.84 6.08
CA ARG A 65 7.08 -1.46 6.00
C ARG A 65 6.77 -0.87 7.37
N PHE A 66 6.33 -1.68 8.34
CA PHE A 66 6.14 -1.23 9.72
C PHE A 66 7.47 -0.75 10.34
N ARG A 67 8.54 -1.52 10.20
CA ARG A 67 9.88 -1.12 10.67
C ARG A 67 10.36 0.14 9.99
N GLN A 68 10.26 0.19 8.67
CA GLN A 68 10.66 1.33 7.84
C GLN A 68 9.89 2.61 8.23
N HIS A 69 8.56 2.48 8.44
CA HIS A 69 7.72 3.60 8.88
C HIS A 69 8.16 4.13 10.25
N ARG A 70 8.37 3.27 11.23
CA ARG A 70 8.82 3.67 12.57
C ARG A 70 10.17 4.36 12.53
N GLU A 71 11.08 3.89 11.70
CA GLU A 71 12.41 4.46 11.55
C GLU A 71 12.34 5.89 11.04
N PHE A 72 11.68 6.13 9.89
CA PHE A 72 11.65 7.48 9.33
C PHE A 72 10.84 8.45 10.21
N VAL A 73 9.74 8.03 10.84
CA VAL A 73 8.99 8.89 11.77
C VAL A 73 9.87 9.31 12.95
N THR A 74 10.65 8.39 13.51
CA THR A 74 11.61 8.70 14.58
C THR A 74 12.65 9.71 14.10
N ARG A 75 13.19 9.58 12.89
CA ARG A 75 14.19 10.49 12.32
C ARG A 75 13.63 11.88 12.07
N ILE A 76 12.37 11.99 11.60
CA ILE A 76 11.66 13.27 11.48
C ILE A 76 11.49 13.90 12.87
N SER A 77 10.98 13.15 13.84
CA SER A 77 10.72 13.65 15.21
C SER A 77 11.99 14.14 15.93
N LEU A 78 13.13 13.56 15.59
CA LEU A 78 14.46 13.98 16.12
C LEU A 78 15.10 15.11 15.31
N GLY A 79 14.42 15.65 14.30
CA GLY A 79 14.96 16.69 13.41
C GLY A 79 16.13 16.24 12.54
N LYS A 80 16.36 14.92 12.40
CA LYS A 80 17.47 14.38 11.58
C LYS A 80 17.19 14.50 10.08
N ILE A 81 15.92 14.45 9.70
CA ILE A 81 15.44 14.66 8.32
C ILE A 81 14.22 15.57 8.36
N ARG A 82 14.00 16.34 7.29
CA ARG A 82 12.86 17.27 7.20
C ARG A 82 11.55 16.56 6.85
N GLY A 83 11.65 15.47 6.12
CA GLY A 83 10.49 14.71 5.69
C GLY A 83 10.87 13.58 4.75
N VAL A 84 9.88 12.81 4.35
CA VAL A 84 10.03 11.69 3.44
C VAL A 84 9.00 11.70 2.32
N VAL A 85 9.40 11.18 1.17
CA VAL A 85 8.48 10.73 0.11
C VAL A 85 8.64 9.21 0.03
N GLN A 86 7.56 8.47 0.24
CA GLN A 86 7.58 7.01 0.30
C GLN A 86 6.89 6.38 -0.91
N ASP A 87 7.62 5.52 -1.62
CA ASP A 87 7.08 4.62 -2.65
C ASP A 87 6.32 3.48 -1.99
N ARG A 88 5.03 3.47 -2.14
CA ARG A 88 4.08 2.51 -1.55
C ARG A 88 4.10 2.53 -0.02
N THR A 89 3.04 3.09 0.52
CA THR A 89 2.84 3.17 1.97
C THR A 89 2.37 1.83 2.55
N ILE A 90 2.55 1.64 3.85
CA ILE A 90 2.04 0.47 4.56
C ILE A 90 0.50 0.36 4.48
N TRP A 91 -0.19 1.49 4.30
CA TRP A 91 -1.66 1.53 4.21
C TRP A 91 -2.19 0.76 2.99
N GLU A 92 -1.40 0.69 1.92
CA GLU A 92 -1.71 -0.03 0.68
C GLU A 92 -1.55 -1.56 0.79
N ASP A 93 -0.90 -2.08 1.83
CA ASP A 93 -0.67 -3.52 1.98
C ASP A 93 -1.96 -4.32 2.04
N THR A 94 -3.02 -3.72 2.60
CA THR A 94 -4.35 -4.35 2.64
C THR A 94 -4.97 -4.57 1.27
N ILE A 95 -4.57 -3.79 0.26
CA ILE A 95 -5.05 -3.90 -1.12
C ILE A 95 -4.63 -5.25 -1.70
N PHE A 96 -3.35 -5.59 -1.57
CA PHE A 96 -2.80 -6.85 -2.09
C PHE A 96 -3.36 -8.06 -1.36
N ALA A 97 -3.41 -8.03 -0.04
CA ALA A 97 -4.01 -9.11 0.74
C ALA A 97 -5.49 -9.32 0.38
N ARG A 98 -6.26 -8.23 0.20
CA ARG A 98 -7.65 -8.26 -0.24
C ARG A 98 -7.81 -8.83 -1.64
N MET A 99 -6.99 -8.39 -2.58
CA MET A 99 -7.00 -8.88 -3.96
C MET A 99 -6.71 -10.38 -4.02
N LEU A 100 -5.69 -10.86 -3.32
CA LEU A 100 -5.33 -12.28 -3.29
C LEU A 100 -6.42 -13.13 -2.61
N ASN A 101 -7.07 -12.62 -1.58
CA ASN A 101 -8.22 -13.30 -0.96
C ASN A 101 -9.45 -13.32 -1.87
N ARG A 102 -9.70 -12.27 -2.65
CA ARG A 102 -10.83 -12.19 -3.59
C ARG A 102 -10.60 -12.95 -4.89
N HIS A 103 -9.33 -13.34 -5.17
CA HIS A 103 -9.02 -14.14 -6.34
C HIS A 103 -9.91 -15.40 -6.42
N PRO A 104 -10.40 -15.83 -7.61
CA PRO A 104 -11.28 -17.00 -7.75
C PRO A 104 -10.71 -18.27 -7.10
N GLU A 105 -9.40 -18.45 -7.15
CA GLU A 105 -8.69 -19.59 -6.54
C GLU A 105 -8.39 -19.41 -5.04
N LYS A 106 -8.81 -18.29 -4.43
CA LYS A 106 -8.48 -17.98 -3.03
C LYS A 106 -6.98 -18.15 -2.75
N LEU A 107 -6.16 -17.27 -3.36
CA LEU A 107 -4.71 -17.30 -3.20
C LEU A 107 -4.27 -17.05 -1.74
N ILE A 108 -5.11 -16.36 -0.97
CA ILE A 108 -5.05 -16.30 0.50
C ILE A 108 -6.40 -16.78 1.02
N SER A 109 -6.41 -17.70 1.97
CA SER A 109 -7.63 -18.20 2.60
C SER A 109 -8.36 -17.11 3.39
N ASP A 110 -9.67 -17.29 3.64
CA ASP A 110 -10.42 -16.34 4.46
C ASP A 110 -9.89 -16.29 5.90
N LEU A 111 -9.39 -17.42 6.42
CA LEU A 111 -8.77 -17.50 7.74
C LEU A 111 -7.48 -16.68 7.80
N ASP A 112 -6.56 -16.91 6.85
CA ASP A 112 -5.28 -16.20 6.78
C ASP A 112 -5.49 -14.70 6.53
N TYR A 113 -6.43 -14.36 5.64
CA TYR A 113 -6.76 -12.96 5.37
C TYR A 113 -7.28 -12.24 6.63
N ASN A 114 -8.16 -12.88 7.40
CA ASN A 114 -8.64 -12.30 8.65
C ASN A 114 -7.51 -12.15 9.69
N THR A 115 -6.66 -13.17 9.82
CA THR A 115 -5.47 -13.10 10.70
C THR A 115 -4.52 -11.97 10.28
N TYR A 116 -4.25 -11.84 8.98
CA TYR A 116 -3.45 -10.75 8.44
C TYR A 116 -4.05 -9.37 8.77
N LEU A 117 -5.37 -9.23 8.60
CA LEU A 117 -6.04 -7.99 8.91
C LEU A 117 -6.03 -7.66 10.41
N ASP A 118 -6.08 -8.66 11.30
CA ASP A 118 -5.93 -8.43 12.75
C ASP A 118 -4.51 -7.97 13.12
N LEU A 119 -3.48 -8.54 12.47
CA LEU A 119 -2.10 -8.05 12.59
C LEU A 119 -2.00 -6.59 12.12
N PHE A 120 -2.54 -6.29 10.94
CA PHE A 120 -2.53 -4.94 10.40
C PHE A 120 -3.23 -3.94 11.34
N ASP A 121 -4.41 -4.26 11.84
CA ASP A 121 -5.16 -3.37 12.73
C ASP A 121 -4.39 -3.08 14.04
N ASN A 122 -3.74 -4.07 14.60
CA ASN A 122 -2.97 -3.91 15.83
C ASN A 122 -1.64 -3.19 15.62
N MET A 123 -0.94 -3.45 14.52
CA MET A 123 0.37 -2.84 14.24
C MET A 123 0.22 -1.44 13.64
N VAL A 124 -0.70 -1.26 12.69
CA VAL A 124 -0.73 -0.08 11.83
C VAL A 124 -1.73 0.97 12.32
N LEU A 125 -2.99 0.58 12.55
CA LEU A 125 -4.03 1.56 12.87
C LEU A 125 -3.86 2.22 14.24
N ARG A 126 -3.14 1.60 15.16
CA ARG A 126 -2.94 2.10 16.51
C ARG A 126 -1.65 2.88 16.67
N GLU A 127 -0.60 2.52 15.91
CA GLU A 127 0.78 2.92 16.18
C GLU A 127 1.34 3.89 15.13
N LEU A 128 0.77 3.92 13.92
CA LEU A 128 1.39 4.63 12.82
C LEU A 128 0.64 5.90 12.41
N VAL A 129 1.38 6.84 11.83
CA VAL A 129 0.85 8.10 11.32
C VAL A 129 0.56 8.00 9.82
N PHE A 130 -0.54 8.62 9.40
CA PHE A 130 -0.88 8.74 7.99
C PHE A 130 0.03 9.73 7.26
N PRO A 131 0.25 9.55 5.96
CA PRO A 131 0.85 10.58 5.14
C PRO A 131 -0.02 11.85 5.17
N GLN A 132 0.62 13.02 5.20
CA GLN A 132 -0.08 14.31 5.12
C GLN A 132 -0.79 14.48 3.78
N ILE A 133 -0.23 13.88 2.74
CA ILE A 133 -0.83 13.74 1.41
C ILE A 133 -0.47 12.37 0.87
N LEU A 134 -1.48 11.65 0.36
CA LEU A 134 -1.29 10.46 -0.44
C LEU A 134 -1.49 10.83 -1.91
N ILE A 135 -0.45 10.74 -2.71
CA ILE A 135 -0.50 11.00 -4.15
C ILE A 135 -0.85 9.68 -4.84
N TYR A 136 -2.01 9.61 -5.46
CA TYR A 136 -2.44 8.45 -6.21
C TYR A 136 -2.17 8.64 -7.69
N LEU A 137 -1.32 7.79 -8.25
CA LEU A 137 -0.97 7.76 -9.67
C LEU A 137 -2.02 6.95 -10.42
N ASP A 138 -2.99 7.65 -10.98
CA ASP A 138 -4.10 7.06 -11.73
C ASP A 138 -3.68 6.79 -13.17
N CYS A 139 -3.45 5.50 -13.47
CA CYS A 139 -2.96 5.02 -14.75
C CYS A 139 -3.76 3.80 -15.20
N ARG A 140 -4.00 3.66 -16.50
CA ARG A 140 -4.69 2.49 -17.04
C ARG A 140 -3.82 1.24 -16.93
N PRO A 141 -4.42 0.06 -16.71
CA PRO A 141 -3.69 -1.20 -16.64
C PRO A 141 -2.85 -1.47 -17.89
N GLU A 142 -3.33 -1.09 -19.07
CA GLU A 142 -2.63 -1.26 -20.34
C GLU A 142 -1.32 -0.45 -20.37
N THR A 143 -1.37 0.83 -19.98
CA THR A 143 -0.20 1.69 -19.88
C THR A 143 0.79 1.18 -18.83
N ALA A 144 0.29 0.69 -17.69
CA ALA A 144 1.13 0.08 -16.66
C ALA A 144 1.82 -1.19 -17.18
N MET A 145 1.12 -2.04 -17.95
CA MET A 145 1.68 -3.24 -18.58
C MET A 145 2.79 -2.91 -19.57
N GLU A 146 2.59 -1.90 -20.42
CA GLU A 146 3.64 -1.42 -21.35
C GLU A 146 4.90 -1.00 -20.59
N ARG A 147 4.75 -0.24 -19.48
CA ARG A 147 5.86 0.21 -18.64
C ARG A 147 6.57 -0.96 -17.91
N ILE A 148 5.83 -1.99 -17.48
CA ILE A 148 6.41 -3.22 -16.94
C ILE A 148 7.26 -3.91 -18.00
N GLY A 149 6.75 -4.04 -19.22
CA GLY A 149 7.49 -4.61 -20.35
C GLY A 149 8.78 -3.86 -20.66
N LEU A 150 8.72 -2.52 -20.71
CA LEU A 150 9.90 -1.68 -20.93
C LEU A 150 10.95 -1.78 -19.81
N ARG A 151 10.52 -1.94 -18.55
CA ARG A 151 11.41 -2.13 -17.41
C ARG A 151 12.12 -3.47 -17.41
N GLY A 152 11.49 -4.52 -17.94
CA GLY A 152 12.11 -5.81 -18.22
C GLY A 152 12.55 -6.64 -17.02
N ARG A 153 11.95 -6.45 -15.84
CA ARG A 153 12.24 -7.30 -14.67
C ARG A 153 11.74 -8.72 -14.90
N VAL A 154 12.65 -9.71 -14.81
CA VAL A 154 12.35 -11.13 -15.10
C VAL A 154 11.19 -11.65 -14.24
N MET A 155 11.17 -11.33 -12.94
CA MET A 155 10.14 -11.80 -12.01
C MET A 155 8.75 -11.22 -12.29
N GLU A 156 8.64 -10.11 -13.04
CA GLU A 156 7.36 -9.48 -13.36
C GLU A 156 6.77 -9.95 -14.69
N GLN A 157 7.46 -10.80 -15.45
CA GLN A 157 6.99 -11.32 -16.74
C GLN A 157 5.74 -12.21 -16.62
N THR A 158 5.44 -12.70 -15.42
CA THR A 158 4.23 -13.50 -15.13
C THR A 158 3.01 -12.63 -14.82
N ILE A 159 3.18 -11.30 -14.67
CA ILE A 159 2.06 -10.39 -14.41
C ILE A 159 1.20 -10.29 -15.67
N THR A 160 -0.10 -10.57 -15.52
CA THR A 160 -1.09 -10.47 -16.60
C THR A 160 -1.84 -9.15 -16.57
N LEU A 161 -2.43 -8.78 -17.71
CA LEU A 161 -3.30 -7.60 -17.76
C LEU A 161 -4.51 -7.73 -16.82
N ASP A 162 -5.08 -8.93 -16.69
CA ASP A 162 -6.21 -9.18 -15.79
C ASP A 162 -5.82 -9.02 -14.31
N TYR A 163 -4.60 -9.42 -13.95
CA TYR A 163 -4.05 -9.14 -12.62
C TYR A 163 -3.97 -7.63 -12.35
N LEU A 164 -3.49 -6.84 -13.31
CA LEU A 164 -3.40 -5.38 -13.18
C LEU A 164 -4.79 -4.71 -13.13
N LYS A 165 -5.77 -5.22 -13.88
CA LYS A 165 -7.17 -4.75 -13.80
C LYS A 165 -7.75 -4.99 -12.41
N MET A 166 -7.61 -6.21 -11.91
CA MET A 166 -8.09 -6.56 -10.56
C MET A 166 -7.37 -5.72 -9.48
N LEU A 167 -6.06 -5.50 -9.63
CA LEU A 167 -5.31 -4.64 -8.72
C LEU A 167 -5.82 -3.19 -8.78
N LYS A 168 -6.07 -2.66 -9.97
CA LYS A 168 -6.62 -1.31 -10.17
C LYS A 168 -7.99 -1.15 -9.48
N GLU A 169 -8.90 -2.09 -9.64
CA GLU A 169 -10.20 -2.08 -8.96
C GLU A 169 -10.05 -2.03 -7.43
N ASN A 170 -9.16 -2.84 -6.86
CA ASN A 170 -8.89 -2.83 -5.43
C ASN A 170 -8.23 -1.51 -4.96
N TYR A 171 -7.43 -0.86 -5.81
CA TYR A 171 -6.92 0.50 -5.53
C TYR A 171 -8.04 1.53 -5.52
N GLU A 172 -8.96 1.51 -6.49
CA GLU A 172 -10.09 2.45 -6.52
C GLU A 172 -10.97 2.34 -5.27
N GLU A 173 -11.25 1.11 -4.81
CA GLU A 173 -11.97 0.89 -3.55
C GLU A 173 -11.20 1.49 -2.36
N PHE A 174 -9.89 1.22 -2.27
CA PHE A 174 -9.05 1.75 -1.20
C PHE A 174 -9.01 3.28 -1.21
N ILE A 175 -8.85 3.89 -2.37
CA ILE A 175 -8.83 5.35 -2.51
C ILE A 175 -10.16 5.96 -2.06
N ALA A 176 -11.29 5.37 -2.47
CA ALA A 176 -12.62 5.82 -2.04
C ALA A 176 -12.82 5.67 -0.52
N GLU A 177 -12.34 4.57 0.09
CA GLU A 177 -12.35 4.36 1.54
C GLU A 177 -11.53 5.47 2.27
N MET A 178 -10.34 5.79 1.74
CA MET A 178 -9.46 6.82 2.32
C MET A 178 -10.05 8.23 2.18
N GLU A 179 -10.61 8.56 1.02
CA GLU A 179 -11.30 9.84 0.78
C GLU A 179 -12.51 9.97 1.71
N GLY A 180 -13.30 8.90 1.86
CA GLY A 180 -14.43 8.84 2.79
C GLY A 180 -14.02 9.03 4.25
N ALA A 181 -12.80 8.63 4.63
CA ALA A 181 -12.22 8.87 5.94
C ALA A 181 -11.60 10.27 6.09
N GLY A 182 -11.58 11.09 5.05
CA GLY A 182 -11.03 12.44 5.04
C GLY A 182 -9.51 12.53 4.86
N VAL A 183 -8.87 11.44 4.41
CA VAL A 183 -7.45 11.47 4.04
C VAL A 183 -7.26 12.38 2.83
N ARG A 184 -6.21 13.19 2.84
CA ARG A 184 -5.87 14.04 1.70
C ARG A 184 -5.28 13.20 0.57
N ILE A 185 -6.04 13.00 -0.50
CA ILE A 185 -5.60 12.26 -1.69
C ILE A 185 -5.49 13.20 -2.87
N LEU A 186 -4.28 13.34 -3.38
CA LEU A 186 -4.02 14.03 -4.64
C LEU A 186 -4.00 13.00 -5.77
N ARG A 187 -5.12 12.87 -6.48
CA ARG A 187 -5.21 12.00 -7.66
C ARG A 187 -4.58 12.71 -8.86
N LEU A 188 -3.58 12.08 -9.44
CA LEU A 188 -2.92 12.54 -10.66
C LEU A 188 -3.22 11.59 -11.82
N SER A 189 -3.74 12.12 -12.94
CA SER A 189 -3.79 11.37 -14.19
C SER A 189 -2.36 11.09 -14.66
N TRP A 190 -1.97 9.82 -14.71
CA TRP A 190 -0.58 9.39 -14.89
C TRP A 190 -0.34 8.58 -16.16
N GLU A 191 -1.18 8.82 -17.19
CA GLU A 191 -1.00 8.26 -18.54
C GLU A 191 0.27 8.79 -19.20
N SER A 192 0.62 10.04 -18.89
CA SER A 192 1.90 10.67 -19.20
C SER A 192 2.50 11.26 -17.93
N PHE A 193 3.83 11.36 -17.89
CA PHE A 193 4.53 11.92 -16.74
C PHE A 193 4.32 13.42 -16.65
N ILE A 194 3.91 13.88 -15.47
CA ILE A 194 3.76 15.30 -15.15
C ILE A 194 5.14 15.82 -14.70
N PRO A 195 5.61 17.00 -15.19
CA PRO A 195 6.86 17.59 -14.73
C PRO A 195 6.87 17.84 -13.21
N ILE A 196 8.00 17.57 -12.57
CA ILE A 196 8.14 17.70 -11.10
C ILE A 196 7.74 19.08 -10.56
N PRO A 197 8.10 20.21 -11.17
CA PRO A 197 7.66 21.52 -10.69
C PRO A 197 6.13 21.66 -10.64
N GLU A 198 5.44 21.04 -11.59
CA GLU A 198 3.97 21.02 -11.63
C GLU A 198 3.39 20.14 -10.50
N VAL A 199 3.98 18.96 -10.26
CA VAL A 199 3.58 18.10 -9.12
C VAL A 199 3.76 18.85 -7.80
N VAL A 200 4.89 19.54 -7.60
CA VAL A 200 5.15 20.36 -6.42
C VAL A 200 4.11 21.48 -6.27
N ARG A 201 3.74 22.16 -7.37
CA ARG A 201 2.69 23.18 -7.37
C ARG A 201 1.35 22.61 -6.92
N LEU A 202 0.95 21.47 -7.48
CA LEU A 202 -0.30 20.79 -7.14
C LEU A 202 -0.33 20.34 -5.67
N ILE A 203 0.78 19.82 -5.14
CA ILE A 203 0.91 19.46 -3.72
C ILE A 203 0.69 20.70 -2.85
N HIS A 204 1.33 21.83 -3.18
CA HIS A 204 1.20 23.06 -2.44
C HIS A 204 -0.26 23.56 -2.43
N GLU A 205 -0.89 23.64 -3.58
CA GLU A 205 -2.29 24.06 -3.70
C GLU A 205 -3.24 23.13 -2.93
N TYR A 206 -2.98 21.81 -3.02
CA TYR A 206 -3.80 20.83 -2.32
C TYR A 206 -3.59 20.85 -0.80
N SER A 207 -2.39 21.17 -0.32
CA SER A 207 -2.08 21.27 1.09
C SER A 207 -2.80 22.43 1.79
N LEU A 208 -3.20 23.46 1.05
CA LEU A 208 -3.95 24.61 1.57
C LEU A 208 -5.43 24.29 1.83
N LYS A 209 -5.96 23.19 1.24
CA LYS A 209 -7.34 22.76 1.49
C LYS A 209 -7.49 22.23 2.92
N PRO A 210 -8.61 22.52 3.61
CA PRO A 210 -8.84 21.96 4.94
C PRO A 210 -8.86 20.43 4.88
N SER A 211 -8.32 19.78 5.93
CA SER A 211 -8.42 18.33 6.10
C SER A 211 -9.50 18.01 7.12
N SER A 212 -10.38 17.09 6.78
CA SER A 212 -11.38 16.54 7.69
C SER A 212 -10.95 15.22 8.33
N PHE A 213 -9.73 14.77 8.04
CA PHE A 213 -9.22 13.51 8.59
C PHE A 213 -9.11 13.56 10.11
N THR A 214 -9.80 12.67 10.77
CA THR A 214 -9.72 12.48 12.23
C THR A 214 -9.09 11.12 12.57
N LYS A 215 -9.55 10.06 11.94
CA LYS A 215 -9.04 8.70 12.09
C LYS A 215 -9.62 7.80 11.00
N TRP A 216 -8.79 6.99 10.37
CA TRP A 216 -9.30 5.92 9.51
C TRP A 216 -9.73 4.74 10.38
N VAL A 217 -10.98 4.36 10.22
CA VAL A 217 -11.54 3.16 10.85
C VAL A 217 -11.96 2.24 9.71
N ARG A 218 -11.34 1.06 9.65
CA ARG A 218 -11.74 0.07 8.66
C ARG A 218 -13.21 -0.30 8.87
N PRO A 219 -14.01 -0.44 7.80
CA PRO A 219 -15.37 -0.93 7.91
C PRO A 219 -15.44 -2.22 8.74
N LEU A 220 -16.39 -2.30 9.67
CA LEU A 220 -16.58 -3.47 10.53
C LEU A 220 -16.70 -4.72 9.66
N ARG A 221 -15.85 -5.70 9.93
CA ARG A 221 -15.93 -7.00 9.29
C ARG A 221 -17.18 -7.74 9.81
N LYS A 222 -17.88 -8.38 8.88
CA LYS A 222 -18.78 -9.46 9.33
C LYS A 222 -17.88 -10.56 9.90
N PRO A 223 -18.12 -11.02 11.15
CA PRO A 223 -17.34 -12.13 11.68
C PRO A 223 -17.42 -13.30 10.69
N PRO A 224 -16.32 -14.04 10.48
CA PRO A 224 -16.36 -15.22 9.64
C PRO A 224 -17.49 -16.12 10.17
N LYS A 225 -18.32 -16.67 9.26
CA LYS A 225 -19.27 -17.70 9.64
C LYS A 225 -18.46 -18.88 10.16
N MET A 226 -18.39 -19.03 11.46
CA MET A 226 -17.75 -20.19 12.07
C MET A 226 -18.51 -21.43 11.59
N ASN A 227 -17.77 -22.40 11.05
CA ASN A 227 -18.34 -23.70 10.76
C ASN A 227 -18.84 -24.28 12.10
N PRO A 228 -20.09 -24.76 12.21
CA PRO A 228 -20.63 -25.31 13.44
C PRO A 228 -19.72 -26.36 14.10
N LYS A 229 -19.03 -27.20 13.30
CA LYS A 229 -18.08 -28.20 13.81
C LYS A 229 -16.85 -27.57 14.49
N THR A 230 -16.27 -26.52 13.93
CA THR A 230 -15.13 -25.81 14.55
C THR A 230 -15.53 -25.02 15.79
N ALA A 231 -16.79 -24.58 15.89
CA ALA A 231 -17.31 -23.93 17.10
C ALA A 231 -17.50 -24.90 18.27
N GLU A 232 -17.88 -26.15 18.00
CA GLU A 232 -17.96 -27.20 19.01
C GLU A 232 -16.58 -27.66 19.47
N GLU A 233 -15.64 -27.85 18.56
CA GLU A 233 -14.24 -28.17 18.88
C GLU A 233 -13.57 -27.05 19.69
N ALA A 234 -13.74 -25.79 19.33
CA ALA A 234 -13.22 -24.65 20.09
C ALA A 234 -13.80 -24.57 21.51
N LYS A 235 -15.08 -24.92 21.71
CA LYS A 235 -15.69 -25.01 23.03
C LYS A 235 -15.16 -26.18 23.87
N ALA A 236 -14.71 -27.25 23.23
CA ALA A 236 -14.09 -28.39 23.91
C ALA A 236 -12.69 -28.02 24.44
N TYR A 237 -11.90 -27.27 23.67
CA TYR A 237 -10.57 -26.78 24.09
C TYR A 237 -10.63 -25.68 25.17
N ALA A 238 -11.69 -24.89 25.23
CA ALA A 238 -11.85 -23.85 26.24
C ALA A 238 -12.27 -24.39 27.65
N LYS A 239 -12.45 -25.71 27.79
CA LYS A 239 -12.82 -26.38 29.05
C LYS A 239 -11.68 -27.17 29.69
N VAL A 240 -10.47 -27.09 29.13
CA VAL A 240 -9.22 -27.65 29.68
C VAL A 240 -8.39 -26.51 30.25
#